data_cd10d9c8f1660a7a163c4c51bd8ce7fe
#
_entry.id   cd10d9c8f1660a7a163c4c51bd8ce7fe
#
_cell.length_a   1.000
_cell.length_b   1.000
_cell.length_c   1.000
_cell.angle_alpha   90.00
_cell.angle_beta   90.00
_cell.angle_gamma   90.00
#
_symmetry.space_group_name_H-M   'P 1'
#
loop_
_entity.id
_entity.type
_entity.pdbx_description
1 polymer ?
#
loop_
_entity_poly.entity_id
_entity_poly.type
_entity_poly.pdbx_seq_one_letter_code
_entity_poly.pdbx_strand_id
1 'polypeptide(L)'
;MMKKILLILTIFFINLSLFAAENKKAYFAGGCFWCMEESYDQVEGVLSSVSGYSGGHLKNPKYEDVIYKDTGHVEVIEITYDPSIISYKDLLEVYWRNIDPFDSEGQFCDKGKSYRSVIFFNNKNQKELIDKSFKEIEKRFEKKVVTLVWKFDIFYPAENYHQDY
;
A
#
# COMPACT_ATOMS: atom_id res chain seq x y z
N MET A 1 -19.70 -7.64 -73.70
CA MET A 1 -19.94 -8.31 -72.41
C MET A 1 -18.89 -7.84 -71.42
N MET A 2 -19.23 -6.86 -70.58
CA MET A 2 -18.32 -6.35 -69.51
C MET A 2 -18.61 -7.11 -68.23
N LYS A 3 -17.63 -7.85 -67.70
CA LYS A 3 -17.70 -8.50 -66.37
C LYS A 3 -17.39 -7.47 -65.32
N LYS A 4 -18.38 -7.12 -64.50
CA LYS A 4 -18.19 -6.28 -63.28
C LYS A 4 -17.54 -7.14 -62.21
N ILE A 5 -16.30 -6.81 -61.86
CA ILE A 5 -15.61 -7.41 -60.70
C ILE A 5 -16.07 -6.64 -59.44
N LEU A 6 -16.80 -7.32 -58.58
CA LEU A 6 -17.24 -6.81 -57.27
C LEU A 6 -16.11 -7.05 -56.27
N LEU A 7 -15.38 -5.97 -55.87
CA LEU A 7 -14.35 -6.02 -54.87
C LEU A 7 -15.02 -5.96 -53.48
N ILE A 8 -15.07 -7.08 -52.77
CA ILE A 8 -15.57 -7.15 -51.41
C ILE A 8 -14.42 -6.76 -50.47
N LEU A 9 -14.49 -5.55 -49.93
CA LEU A 9 -13.54 -5.06 -48.90
C LEU A 9 -13.98 -5.59 -47.53
N THR A 10 -13.38 -6.67 -47.07
CA THR A 10 -13.58 -7.19 -45.72
C THR A 10 -12.82 -6.32 -44.71
N ILE A 11 -13.52 -5.43 -44.02
CA ILE A 11 -12.97 -4.64 -42.93
C ILE A 11 -12.83 -5.57 -41.72
N PHE A 12 -11.59 -5.92 -41.39
CA PHE A 12 -11.26 -6.70 -40.21
C PHE A 12 -11.23 -5.72 -39.00
N PHE A 13 -12.34 -5.67 -38.26
CA PHE A 13 -12.37 -4.96 -36.99
C PHE A 13 -11.49 -5.72 -35.96
N ILE A 14 -10.26 -5.26 -35.78
CA ILE A 14 -9.45 -5.71 -34.65
C ILE A 14 -10.06 -5.06 -33.38
N ASN A 15 -10.82 -5.85 -32.64
CA ASN A 15 -11.25 -5.48 -31.29
C ASN A 15 -10.01 -5.46 -30.40
N LEU A 16 -9.37 -4.29 -30.28
CA LEU A 16 -8.36 -4.04 -29.28
C LEU A 16 -9.09 -3.91 -27.94
N SER A 17 -9.28 -5.02 -27.24
CA SER A 17 -9.73 -4.98 -25.86
C SER A 17 -8.62 -4.30 -25.05
N LEU A 18 -8.79 -3.02 -24.73
CA LEU A 18 -8.00 -2.39 -23.67
C LEU A 18 -8.31 -3.15 -22.37
N PHE A 19 -7.46 -4.09 -22.01
CA PHE A 19 -7.46 -4.60 -20.64
C PHE A 19 -6.94 -3.45 -19.76
N ALA A 20 -7.84 -2.70 -19.14
CA ALA A 20 -7.47 -1.85 -18.03
C ALA A 20 -6.82 -2.76 -16.96
N ALA A 21 -5.62 -2.40 -16.51
CA ALA A 21 -4.97 -3.16 -15.46
C ALA A 21 -5.86 -3.13 -14.21
N GLU A 22 -6.07 -4.29 -13.59
CA GLU A 22 -6.85 -4.37 -12.34
C GLU A 22 -6.13 -3.60 -11.23
N ASN A 23 -6.86 -2.72 -10.54
CA ASN A 23 -6.34 -1.97 -9.41
C ASN A 23 -5.79 -2.91 -8.33
N LYS A 24 -4.70 -2.53 -7.70
CA LYS A 24 -4.02 -3.33 -6.68
C LYS A 24 -4.06 -2.63 -5.33
N LYS A 25 -3.80 -3.42 -4.28
CA LYS A 25 -3.75 -2.92 -2.92
C LYS A 25 -2.37 -3.12 -2.29
N ALA A 26 -1.99 -2.14 -1.46
CA ALA A 26 -0.84 -2.16 -0.58
C ALA A 26 -1.27 -1.75 0.83
N TYR A 27 -0.55 -2.22 1.86
CA TYR A 27 -0.87 -1.96 3.26
C TYR A 27 0.40 -1.58 4.00
N PHE A 28 0.41 -0.38 4.59
CA PHE A 28 1.58 0.17 5.26
C PHE A 28 1.20 0.75 6.62
N ALA A 29 2.02 0.47 7.62
CA ALA A 29 1.98 1.09 8.94
C ALA A 29 3.24 1.94 9.12
N GLY A 30 3.10 3.19 9.49
CA GLY A 30 4.20 4.14 9.61
C GLY A 30 3.97 5.19 10.70
N GLY A 31 3.50 4.76 11.88
CA GLY A 31 3.08 5.66 12.95
C GLY A 31 1.63 6.08 12.79
N CYS A 32 1.35 7.36 13.00
CA CYS A 32 0.01 7.92 12.83
C CYS A 32 -0.50 7.72 11.39
N PHE A 33 -1.63 7.04 11.25
CA PHE A 33 -2.23 6.75 9.95
C PHE A 33 -2.69 8.02 9.20
N TRP A 34 -3.03 9.11 9.89
CA TRP A 34 -3.34 10.39 9.25
C TRP A 34 -2.16 10.96 8.46
N CYS A 35 -0.95 10.92 9.06
CA CYS A 35 0.27 11.38 8.39
C CYS A 35 0.61 10.50 7.18
N MET A 36 0.36 9.19 7.31
CA MET A 36 0.58 8.24 6.22
C MET A 36 -0.45 8.44 5.10
N GLU A 37 -1.72 8.62 5.41
CA GLU A 37 -2.81 8.87 4.46
C GLU A 37 -2.50 10.11 3.61
N GLU A 38 -2.23 11.26 4.24
CA GLU A 38 -1.83 12.51 3.57
C GLU A 38 -0.63 12.30 2.63
N SER A 39 0.35 11.49 3.05
CA SER A 39 1.55 11.23 2.25
C SER A 39 1.28 10.48 0.95
N TYR A 40 0.16 9.73 0.85
CA TYR A 40 -0.20 8.95 -0.34
C TYR A 40 -1.30 9.58 -1.17
N ASP A 41 -2.19 10.39 -0.59
CA ASP A 41 -3.31 11.01 -1.31
C ASP A 41 -2.87 11.91 -2.47
N GLN A 42 -1.68 12.47 -2.39
CA GLN A 42 -1.12 13.34 -3.44
C GLN A 42 -0.27 12.58 -4.47
N VAL A 43 -0.14 11.24 -4.34
CA VAL A 43 0.72 10.44 -5.21
C VAL A 43 -0.05 10.05 -6.47
N GLU A 44 0.46 10.45 -7.64
CA GLU A 44 -0.14 10.09 -8.93
C GLU A 44 -0.20 8.56 -9.09
N GLY A 45 -1.38 8.05 -9.43
CA GLY A 45 -1.64 6.62 -9.55
C GLY A 45 -2.18 5.97 -8.29
N VAL A 46 -2.17 6.65 -7.13
CA VAL A 46 -2.97 6.29 -5.96
C VAL A 46 -4.42 6.73 -6.21
N LEU A 47 -5.35 5.80 -6.05
CA LEU A 47 -6.79 6.03 -6.30
C LEU A 47 -7.55 6.30 -5.01
N SER A 48 -7.09 5.72 -3.91
CA SER A 48 -7.60 5.98 -2.56
C SER A 48 -6.60 5.49 -1.53
N SER A 49 -6.56 6.16 -0.39
CA SER A 49 -5.99 5.67 0.87
C SER A 49 -7.08 5.63 1.94
N VAL A 50 -7.01 4.65 2.82
CA VAL A 50 -8.00 4.43 3.88
C VAL A 50 -7.27 4.10 5.16
N SER A 51 -7.48 4.90 6.20
CA SER A 51 -6.95 4.66 7.54
C SER A 51 -7.66 3.50 8.23
N GLY A 52 -6.92 2.67 8.96
CA GLY A 52 -7.48 1.49 9.63
C GLY A 52 -6.46 0.72 10.48
N TYR A 53 -6.78 -0.54 10.74
CA TYR A 53 -6.03 -1.40 11.64
C TYR A 53 -5.76 -2.77 11.04
N SER A 54 -4.56 -3.33 11.28
CA SER A 54 -4.21 -4.68 10.83
C SER A 54 -3.15 -5.32 11.74
N GLY A 55 -2.93 -6.62 11.58
CA GLY A 55 -1.85 -7.38 12.23
C GLY A 55 -2.17 -7.91 13.62
N GLY A 56 -3.28 -7.51 14.23
CA GLY A 56 -3.68 -7.94 15.57
C GLY A 56 -4.67 -9.11 15.58
N HIS A 57 -5.04 -9.53 16.80
CA HIS A 57 -5.92 -10.67 17.03
C HIS A 57 -7.36 -10.28 17.37
N LEU A 58 -7.61 -9.02 17.76
CA LEU A 58 -8.95 -8.54 18.09
C LEU A 58 -9.77 -8.35 16.80
N LYS A 59 -10.96 -8.95 16.74
CA LYS A 59 -11.89 -8.78 15.62
C LYS A 59 -12.66 -7.46 15.77
N ASN A 60 -12.82 -6.75 14.66
CA ASN A 60 -13.51 -5.46 14.58
C ASN A 60 -13.03 -4.47 15.67
N PRO A 61 -11.71 -4.21 15.75
CA PRO A 61 -11.16 -3.29 16.72
C PRO A 61 -11.69 -1.88 16.49
N LYS A 62 -11.78 -1.11 17.57
CA LYS A 62 -12.01 0.33 17.53
C LYS A 62 -10.70 1.04 17.89
N TYR A 63 -10.63 2.34 17.61
CA TYR A 63 -9.47 3.17 17.93
C TYR A 63 -9.02 3.01 19.38
N GLU A 64 -9.96 3.13 20.33
CA GLU A 64 -9.66 2.97 21.76
C GLU A 64 -9.09 1.59 22.13
N ASP A 65 -9.52 0.55 21.43
CA ASP A 65 -8.99 -0.79 21.65
C ASP A 65 -7.51 -0.86 21.20
N VAL A 66 -7.20 -0.30 20.02
CA VAL A 66 -5.85 -0.37 19.44
C VAL A 66 -4.86 0.48 20.24
N ILE A 67 -5.30 1.63 20.76
CA ILE A 67 -4.42 2.55 21.49
C ILE A 67 -4.24 2.14 22.96
N TYR A 68 -5.29 1.66 23.62
CA TYR A 68 -5.26 1.43 25.06
C TYR A 68 -5.18 -0.03 25.48
N LYS A 69 -5.35 -1.00 24.54
CA LYS A 69 -5.33 -2.43 24.86
C LYS A 69 -4.25 -3.15 24.05
N ASP A 70 -3.82 -4.31 24.51
CA ASP A 70 -2.86 -5.17 23.79
C ASP A 70 -3.59 -5.99 22.72
N THR A 71 -4.04 -5.35 21.65
CA THR A 71 -4.77 -6.01 20.55
C THR A 71 -3.84 -6.64 19.52
N GLY A 72 -2.56 -6.27 19.53
CA GLY A 72 -1.58 -6.63 18.50
C GLY A 72 -1.72 -5.84 17.20
N HIS A 73 -2.79 -5.06 17.02
CA HIS A 73 -2.97 -4.21 15.84
C HIS A 73 -1.99 -3.03 15.83
N VAL A 74 -1.67 -2.61 14.61
CA VAL A 74 -1.01 -1.33 14.33
C VAL A 74 -1.94 -0.44 13.52
N GLU A 75 -1.71 0.87 13.55
CA GLU A 75 -2.34 1.82 12.64
C GLU A 75 -1.78 1.59 11.24
N VAL A 76 -2.66 1.41 10.26
CA VAL A 76 -2.33 0.99 8.88
C VAL A 76 -3.12 1.83 7.90
N ILE A 77 -2.53 2.14 6.75
CA ILE A 77 -3.28 2.61 5.59
C ILE A 77 -3.42 1.48 4.55
N GLU A 78 -4.63 1.35 4.01
CA GLU A 78 -4.90 0.57 2.80
C GLU A 78 -4.81 1.50 1.59
N ILE A 79 -3.90 1.24 0.67
CA ILE A 79 -3.72 2.03 -0.56
C ILE A 79 -4.27 1.22 -1.73
N THR A 80 -5.24 1.78 -2.46
CA THR A 80 -5.65 1.27 -3.77
C THR A 80 -4.95 2.08 -4.86
N TYR A 81 -4.27 1.40 -5.79
CA TYR A 81 -3.48 2.07 -6.82
C TYR A 81 -3.64 1.43 -8.21
N ASP A 82 -3.44 2.24 -9.26
CA ASP A 82 -3.37 1.78 -10.64
C ASP A 82 -1.93 1.34 -10.97
N PRO A 83 -1.69 0.03 -11.17
CA PRO A 83 -0.35 -0.48 -11.45
C PRO A 83 0.19 -0.10 -12.84
N SER A 84 -0.61 0.51 -13.69
CA SER A 84 -0.17 1.06 -14.97
C SER A 84 0.45 2.45 -14.83
N ILE A 85 0.16 3.15 -13.72
CA ILE A 85 0.65 4.50 -13.43
C ILE A 85 1.77 4.46 -12.39
N ILE A 86 1.57 3.72 -11.28
CA ILE A 86 2.53 3.62 -10.19
C ILE A 86 2.80 2.17 -9.82
N SER A 87 4.08 1.81 -9.64
CA SER A 87 4.46 0.46 -9.22
C SER A 87 4.45 0.31 -7.69
N TYR A 88 4.37 -0.94 -7.21
CA TYR A 88 4.54 -1.24 -5.78
C TYR A 88 5.92 -0.80 -5.24
N LYS A 89 6.95 -0.82 -6.10
CA LYS A 89 8.28 -0.31 -5.75
C LYS A 89 8.25 1.18 -5.47
N ASP A 90 7.54 1.96 -6.29
CA ASP A 90 7.43 3.42 -6.09
C ASP A 90 6.65 3.73 -4.81
N LEU A 91 5.60 2.95 -4.48
CA LEU A 91 4.90 3.05 -3.20
C LEU A 91 5.84 2.77 -2.00
N LEU A 92 6.76 1.80 -2.11
CA LEU A 92 7.78 1.57 -1.09
C LEU A 92 8.76 2.74 -0.98
N GLU A 93 9.10 3.42 -2.07
CA GLU A 93 9.94 4.62 -2.02
C GLU A 93 9.25 5.78 -1.29
N VAL A 94 7.94 5.97 -1.50
CA VAL A 94 7.13 6.91 -0.72
C VAL A 94 7.14 6.53 0.76
N TYR A 95 6.92 5.24 1.08
CA TYR A 95 6.95 4.73 2.45
C TYR A 95 8.23 5.09 3.18
N TRP A 96 9.40 4.76 2.60
CA TRP A 96 10.70 4.98 3.22
C TRP A 96 11.06 6.46 3.43
N ARG A 97 10.41 7.38 2.71
CA ARG A 97 10.59 8.83 2.89
C ARG A 97 9.76 9.40 4.03
N ASN A 98 8.72 8.70 4.44
CA ASN A 98 7.75 9.17 5.41
C ASN A 98 7.86 8.48 6.77
N ILE A 99 8.85 7.62 6.99
CA ILE A 99 9.09 6.95 8.27
C ILE A 99 10.55 7.08 8.73
N ASP A 100 10.79 6.86 10.01
CA ASP A 100 12.11 6.50 10.53
C ASP A 100 12.24 4.96 10.55
N PRO A 101 12.99 4.36 9.63
CA PRO A 101 13.14 2.91 9.54
C PRO A 101 14.00 2.31 10.66
N PHE A 102 14.51 3.14 11.57
CA PHE A 102 15.42 2.76 12.66
C PHE A 102 14.81 2.95 14.05
N ASP A 103 13.55 3.37 14.13
CA ASP A 103 12.80 3.49 15.37
C ASP A 103 11.91 2.25 15.58
N SER A 104 12.22 1.44 16.60
CA SER A 104 11.46 0.24 16.95
C SER A 104 10.31 0.51 17.91
N GLU A 105 10.26 1.71 18.53
CA GLU A 105 9.33 2.06 19.59
C GLU A 105 8.09 2.82 19.10
N GLY A 106 8.09 3.21 17.84
CA GLY A 106 7.01 3.99 17.22
C GLY A 106 7.51 4.78 16.03
N GLN A 107 6.91 5.95 15.77
CA GLN A 107 7.37 6.87 14.74
C GLN A 107 7.27 8.31 15.27
N PHE A 108 8.32 9.10 15.10
CA PHE A 108 8.41 10.51 15.49
C PHE A 108 7.91 10.76 16.92
N CYS A 109 6.81 11.49 17.08
CA CYS A 109 6.21 11.82 18.37
C CYS A 109 5.30 10.70 18.91
N ASP A 110 4.86 9.77 18.07
CA ASP A 110 3.93 8.71 18.42
C ASP A 110 4.69 7.46 18.85
N LYS A 111 4.56 7.08 20.10
CA LYS A 111 5.26 5.94 20.69
C LYS A 111 4.27 4.86 21.15
N GLY A 112 4.69 3.63 21.01
CA GLY A 112 3.90 2.46 21.42
C GLY A 112 3.73 1.43 20.29
N LYS A 113 3.22 0.26 20.68
CA LYS A 113 3.11 -0.90 19.77
C LYS A 113 2.24 -0.64 18.55
N SER A 114 1.20 0.20 18.67
CA SER A 114 0.28 0.56 17.60
C SER A 114 0.91 1.48 16.53
N TYR A 115 1.98 2.18 16.87
CA TYR A 115 2.66 3.14 15.99
C TYR A 115 3.96 2.61 15.36
N ARG A 116 4.22 1.32 15.47
CA ARG A 116 5.41 0.72 14.85
C ARG A 116 5.31 0.71 13.31
N SER A 117 6.46 0.86 12.67
CA SER A 117 6.56 0.71 11.22
C SER A 117 6.44 -0.77 10.80
N VAL A 118 5.49 -1.05 9.91
CA VAL A 118 5.23 -2.40 9.37
C VAL A 118 4.89 -2.31 7.88
N ILE A 119 5.49 -3.16 7.07
CA ILE A 119 5.08 -3.38 5.69
C ILE A 119 4.38 -4.72 5.59
N PHE A 120 3.14 -4.74 5.11
CA PHE A 120 2.40 -5.97 4.87
C PHE A 120 2.57 -6.44 3.43
N PHE A 121 2.68 -7.75 3.21
CA PHE A 121 2.74 -8.34 1.88
C PHE A 121 1.61 -9.31 1.62
N ASN A 122 1.01 -9.23 0.42
CA ASN A 122 -0.07 -10.10 -0.04
C ASN A 122 0.44 -11.31 -0.83
N ASN A 123 1.62 -11.18 -1.44
CA ASN A 123 2.15 -12.17 -2.35
C ASN A 123 3.70 -12.16 -2.37
N LYS A 124 4.27 -13.19 -3.02
CA LYS A 124 5.72 -13.37 -3.10
C LYS A 124 6.44 -12.20 -3.79
N ASN A 125 5.85 -11.64 -4.84
CA ASN A 125 6.47 -10.53 -5.57
C ASN A 125 6.61 -9.27 -4.68
N GLN A 126 5.56 -8.92 -3.92
CA GLN A 126 5.65 -7.83 -2.95
C GLN A 126 6.74 -8.11 -1.90
N LYS A 127 6.80 -9.34 -1.36
CA LYS A 127 7.83 -9.72 -0.38
C LYS A 127 9.24 -9.55 -0.92
N GLU A 128 9.48 -9.97 -2.17
CA GLU A 128 10.78 -9.81 -2.83
C GLU A 128 11.17 -8.34 -3.05
N LEU A 129 10.20 -7.48 -3.40
CA LEU A 129 10.41 -6.04 -3.54
C LEU A 129 10.70 -5.37 -2.19
N ILE A 130 10.00 -5.77 -1.13
CA ILE A 130 10.27 -5.33 0.24
C ILE A 130 11.70 -5.69 0.63
N ASP A 131 12.11 -6.96 0.46
CA ASP A 131 13.46 -7.42 0.84
C ASP A 131 14.57 -6.69 0.08
N LYS A 132 14.31 -6.30 -1.17
CA LYS A 132 15.26 -5.47 -1.94
C LYS A 132 15.34 -4.06 -1.38
N SER A 133 14.19 -3.43 -1.10
CA SER A 133 14.15 -2.06 -0.56
C SER A 133 14.83 -1.98 0.82
N PHE A 134 14.67 -2.98 1.68
CA PHE A 134 15.40 -3.07 2.96
C PHE A 134 16.92 -3.00 2.76
N LYS A 135 17.45 -3.82 1.86
CA LYS A 135 18.90 -3.83 1.57
C LYS A 135 19.39 -2.48 1.03
N GLU A 136 18.57 -1.80 0.25
CA GLU A 136 18.89 -0.48 -0.28
C GLU A 136 18.96 0.57 0.84
N ILE A 137 17.98 0.57 1.76
CA ILE A 137 17.95 1.47 2.93
C ILE A 137 19.12 1.16 3.87
N GLU A 138 19.34 -0.12 4.23
CA GLU A 138 20.46 -0.53 5.10
C GLU A 138 21.80 -0.11 4.51
N LYS A 139 21.99 -0.31 3.22
CA LYS A 139 23.23 0.10 2.52
C LYS A 139 23.40 1.62 2.50
N ARG A 140 22.32 2.38 2.29
CA ARG A 140 22.34 3.83 2.19
C ARG A 140 22.72 4.49 3.52
N PHE A 141 22.20 3.95 4.62
CA PHE A 141 22.39 4.54 5.96
C PHE A 141 23.41 3.80 6.82
N GLU A 142 24.01 2.73 6.31
CA GLU A 142 24.95 1.85 7.04
C GLU A 142 24.39 1.40 8.40
N LYS A 143 23.07 1.22 8.48
CA LYS A 143 22.34 0.89 9.70
C LYS A 143 21.25 -0.14 9.42
N LYS A 144 21.04 -1.07 10.37
CA LYS A 144 20.03 -2.11 10.26
C LYS A 144 18.61 -1.52 10.39
N VAL A 145 17.75 -1.83 9.43
CA VAL A 145 16.33 -1.49 9.46
C VAL A 145 15.61 -2.33 10.51
N VAL A 146 14.75 -1.69 11.30
CA VAL A 146 13.92 -2.33 12.35
C VAL A 146 12.43 -2.40 11.99
N THR A 147 12.03 -1.81 10.86
CA THR A 147 10.68 -1.97 10.30
C THR A 147 10.31 -3.43 10.20
N LEU A 148 9.10 -3.78 10.60
CA LEU A 148 8.59 -5.16 10.57
C LEU A 148 8.03 -5.51 9.19
N VAL A 149 8.05 -6.80 8.84
CA VAL A 149 7.46 -7.32 7.60
C VAL A 149 6.51 -8.44 7.95
N TRP A 150 5.22 -8.22 7.74
CA TRP A 150 4.18 -9.17 8.09
C TRP A 150 3.41 -9.64 6.84
N LYS A 151 2.96 -10.90 6.87
CA LYS A 151 2.01 -11.36 5.87
C LYS A 151 0.66 -10.70 6.16
N PHE A 152 0.05 -10.11 5.12
CA PHE A 152 -1.29 -9.54 5.23
C PHE A 152 -2.32 -10.63 5.48
N ASP A 153 -3.27 -10.35 6.36
CA ASP A 153 -4.42 -11.21 6.66
C ASP A 153 -5.72 -10.43 6.48
N ILE A 154 -6.00 -9.47 7.35
CA ILE A 154 -7.23 -8.70 7.33
C ILE A 154 -6.96 -7.22 7.65
N PHE A 155 -7.75 -6.35 7.05
CA PHE A 155 -7.80 -4.92 7.32
C PHE A 155 -9.16 -4.54 7.89
N TYR A 156 -9.15 -3.73 8.92
CA TYR A 156 -10.35 -3.14 9.52
C TYR A 156 -10.28 -1.63 9.32
N PRO A 157 -11.17 -1.05 8.47
CA PRO A 157 -11.24 0.41 8.34
C PRO A 157 -11.48 1.07 9.69
N ALA A 158 -10.77 2.16 9.94
CA ALA A 158 -11.03 2.99 11.12
C ALA A 158 -12.37 3.72 10.98
N GLU A 159 -12.79 4.32 12.08
CA GLU A 159 -14.04 5.08 12.13
C GLU A 159 -14.02 6.27 11.17
N ASN A 160 -15.19 6.68 10.69
CA ASN A 160 -15.31 7.72 9.66
C ASN A 160 -14.61 9.04 10.00
N TYR A 161 -14.54 9.40 11.28
CA TYR A 161 -13.86 10.62 11.72
C TYR A 161 -12.33 10.54 11.65
N HIS A 162 -11.77 9.39 11.29
CA HIS A 162 -10.34 9.20 11.03
C HIS A 162 -9.99 9.21 9.54
N GLN A 163 -10.96 9.28 8.66
CA GLN A 163 -10.74 9.31 7.23
C GLN A 163 -10.62 10.75 6.73
N ASP A 164 -9.80 10.98 5.71
CA ASP A 164 -9.62 12.29 5.04
C ASP A 164 -9.27 13.43 6.03
N TYR A 165 -8.38 13.16 6.98
CA TYR A 165 -8.04 14.08 8.08
C TYR A 165 -7.13 15.23 7.65
#